data_ba4ab6ed60079df283512efaa82cb253
#
_entry.id   ba4ab6ed60079df283512efaa82cb253
#
_cell.length_a   1.000
_cell.length_b   1.000
_cell.length_c   1.000
_cell.angle_alpha   90.00
_cell.angle_beta   90.00
_cell.angle_gamma   90.00
#
_symmetry.space_group_name_H-M   'P 1'
#
loop_
_entity.id
_entity.type
_entity.pdbx_description
1 polymer ?
#
loop_
_entity_poly.entity_id
_entity_poly.type
_entity_poly.pdbx_seq_one_letter_code
_entity_poly.pdbx_strand_id
1 'polypeptide(L)'
;AASDVYKRQGDGGTTDGIDQGNTEVSEQELRDIHGQGYMSAIESGVQTIMATFNSWNGSKVHGNNYLLNEVLKEQMGFEGFVIGDWNGHGQVNGCNDEQCAQAINAGVDMIMVPFAWKAFFENTVNQVENGEIAITRINDAVKRILRVKARSGIIGGDLPSERQYSNQINILGSETHRL
;
A
#
# COMPACT_ATOMS: atom_id res chain seq x y z
N ALA A 1 9.48 0.51 -15.41
CA ALA A 1 9.81 -0.13 -14.13
C ALA A 1 8.73 0.27 -13.14
N ALA A 2 8.13 -0.71 -12.47
CA ALA A 2 7.21 -0.42 -11.38
C ALA A 2 8.01 0.25 -10.26
N SER A 3 7.77 1.54 -10.04
CA SER A 3 8.32 2.25 -8.90
C SER A 3 7.30 2.27 -7.77
N ASP A 4 7.79 2.17 -6.56
CA ASP A 4 6.99 2.24 -5.34
C ASP A 4 7.06 3.65 -4.78
N VAL A 5 5.91 4.24 -4.42
CA VAL A 5 5.86 5.50 -3.68
C VAL A 5 5.70 5.18 -2.21
N TYR A 6 6.78 5.38 -1.50
CA TYR A 6 6.91 4.96 -0.13
C TYR A 6 6.50 6.05 0.86
N LYS A 7 5.51 5.76 1.71
CA LYS A 7 5.23 6.43 3.01
C LYS A 7 5.27 7.97 3.01
N ARG A 8 4.53 8.65 2.13
CA ARG A 8 4.50 10.12 2.11
C ARG A 8 3.19 10.76 2.61
N GLN A 9 2.35 10.00 3.34
CA GLN A 9 1.08 10.52 3.88
C GLN A 9 1.26 11.24 5.24
N GLY A 10 2.32 12.05 5.36
CA GLY A 10 2.66 12.79 6.57
C GLY A 10 3.66 12.10 7.49
N ASP A 11 4.22 10.94 7.13
CA ASP A 11 5.15 10.17 7.97
C ASP A 11 6.39 10.99 8.40
N GLY A 12 6.90 11.84 7.53
CA GLY A 12 8.02 12.75 7.84
C GLY A 12 7.64 14.01 8.62
N GLY A 13 6.37 14.18 9.00
CA GLY A 13 5.84 15.36 9.69
C GLY A 13 5.15 15.05 11.01
N THR A 14 5.45 13.89 11.61
CA THR A 14 4.88 13.53 12.92
C THR A 14 5.35 14.48 14.02
N THR A 15 4.46 14.79 14.96
CA THR A 15 4.75 15.64 16.11
C THR A 15 5.98 15.10 16.87
N ASP A 16 6.94 15.96 17.14
CA ASP A 16 8.21 15.63 17.78
C ASP A 16 9.06 14.56 17.04
N GLY A 17 8.77 14.26 15.79
CA GLY A 17 9.47 13.23 15.00
C GLY A 17 9.25 11.80 15.52
N ILE A 18 8.17 11.56 16.26
CA ILE A 18 7.86 10.24 16.83
C ILE A 18 7.57 9.27 15.71
N ASP A 19 8.31 8.16 15.63
CA ASP A 19 8.04 7.09 14.68
C ASP A 19 6.63 6.53 14.87
N GLN A 20 5.90 6.34 13.74
CA GLN A 20 4.50 5.92 13.72
C GLN A 20 3.55 6.84 14.50
N GLY A 21 3.96 8.07 14.76
CA GLY A 21 3.24 9.06 15.53
C GLY A 21 2.06 9.70 14.81
N ASN A 22 1.65 10.87 15.29
CA ASN A 22 0.55 11.64 14.71
C ASN A 22 1.09 12.85 13.95
N THR A 23 0.59 13.08 12.76
CA THR A 23 0.87 14.27 11.95
C THR A 23 -0.31 15.22 12.09
N GLU A 24 -0.08 16.32 12.79
CA GLU A 24 -1.11 17.33 13.12
C GLU A 24 -0.97 18.51 12.17
N VAL A 25 -1.55 18.38 11.00
CA VAL A 25 -1.52 19.41 9.94
C VAL A 25 -2.88 19.54 9.29
N SER A 26 -3.17 20.72 8.75
CA SER A 26 -4.33 20.93 7.90
C SER A 26 -4.26 20.06 6.65
N GLU A 27 -5.38 19.83 5.99
CA GLU A 27 -5.42 19.13 4.72
C GLU A 27 -4.60 19.86 3.64
N GLN A 28 -4.63 21.18 3.64
CA GLN A 28 -3.83 22.00 2.74
C GLN A 28 -2.34 21.75 2.93
N GLU A 29 -1.86 21.73 4.16
CA GLU A 29 -0.46 21.43 4.46
C GLU A 29 -0.08 19.99 4.13
N LEU A 30 -0.97 19.02 4.44
CA LEU A 30 -0.77 17.63 4.03
C LEU A 30 -0.59 17.52 2.52
N ARG A 31 -1.42 18.20 1.75
CA ARG A 31 -1.34 18.24 0.28
C ARG A 31 -0.08 18.93 -0.21
N ASP A 32 0.20 20.12 0.29
CA ASP A 32 1.23 21.00 -0.26
C ASP A 32 2.65 20.59 0.15
N ILE A 33 2.80 19.94 1.31
CA ILE A 33 4.10 19.52 1.83
C ILE A 33 4.31 18.02 1.63
N HIS A 34 3.38 17.20 2.10
CA HIS A 34 3.56 15.74 2.15
C HIS A 34 2.99 15.03 0.91
N GLY A 35 2.05 15.67 0.21
CA GLY A 35 1.34 15.10 -0.95
C GLY A 35 2.00 15.39 -2.30
N GLN A 36 2.91 16.34 -2.40
CA GLN A 36 3.45 16.83 -3.68
C GLN A 36 4.00 15.72 -4.60
N GLY A 37 4.71 14.75 -4.03
CA GLY A 37 5.31 13.67 -4.80
C GLY A 37 4.31 12.68 -5.40
N TYR A 38 3.06 12.67 -4.94
CA TYR A 38 2.08 11.70 -5.42
C TYR A 38 1.60 11.99 -6.85
N MET A 39 1.30 13.24 -7.17
CA MET A 39 0.82 13.60 -8.51
C MET A 39 1.84 13.22 -9.58
N SER A 40 3.09 13.66 -9.42
CA SER A 40 4.16 13.35 -10.36
C SER A 40 4.47 11.84 -10.44
N ALA A 41 4.38 11.12 -9.32
CA ALA A 41 4.56 9.67 -9.31
C ALA A 41 3.42 8.94 -10.05
N ILE A 42 2.17 9.35 -9.85
CA ILE A 42 1.01 8.79 -10.54
C ILE A 42 1.08 9.07 -12.03
N GLU A 43 1.39 10.31 -12.43
CA GLU A 43 1.62 10.69 -13.83
C GLU A 43 2.76 9.91 -14.48
N SER A 44 3.79 9.57 -13.70
CA SER A 44 4.91 8.71 -14.15
C SER A 44 4.56 7.21 -14.14
N GLY A 45 3.34 6.82 -13.78
CA GLY A 45 2.85 5.46 -13.86
C GLY A 45 3.27 4.57 -12.69
N VAL A 46 3.41 5.12 -11.47
CA VAL A 46 3.62 4.29 -10.26
C VAL A 46 2.51 3.24 -10.12
N GLN A 47 2.90 2.02 -9.78
CA GLN A 47 1.98 0.88 -9.73
C GLN A 47 1.61 0.45 -8.31
N THR A 48 2.44 0.80 -7.32
CA THR A 48 2.20 0.44 -5.91
C THR A 48 2.44 1.65 -5.01
N ILE A 49 1.59 1.78 -4.00
CA ILE A 49 1.72 2.81 -2.95
C ILE A 49 1.54 2.10 -1.61
N MET A 50 2.47 2.34 -0.68
CA MET A 50 2.38 1.78 0.67
C MET A 50 1.68 2.75 1.61
N ALA A 51 0.69 2.27 2.35
CA ALA A 51 0.10 3.02 3.45
C ALA A 51 1.12 3.17 4.58
N THR A 52 1.23 4.37 5.15
CA THR A 52 2.17 4.67 6.22
C THR A 52 1.63 4.33 7.60
N PHE A 53 2.50 4.13 8.58
CA PHE A 53 2.12 3.84 9.96
C PHE A 53 1.58 5.04 10.74
N ASN A 54 1.89 6.26 10.33
CA ASN A 54 1.47 7.44 11.07
C ASN A 54 -0.06 7.61 11.10
N SER A 55 -0.51 8.45 12.00
CA SER A 55 -1.85 8.99 12.00
C SER A 55 -1.83 10.38 11.35
N TRP A 56 -2.93 10.76 10.73
CA TRP A 56 -3.21 12.14 10.38
C TRP A 56 -4.38 12.65 11.23
N ASN A 57 -4.11 13.67 12.05
CA ASN A 57 -5.06 14.24 12.98
C ASN A 57 -5.78 13.16 13.84
N GLY A 58 -5.00 12.20 14.35
CA GLY A 58 -5.48 11.12 15.21
C GLY A 58 -6.02 9.88 14.48
N SER A 59 -6.21 9.93 13.16
CA SER A 59 -6.70 8.78 12.37
C SER A 59 -5.53 8.03 11.71
N LYS A 60 -5.35 6.74 12.03
CA LYS A 60 -4.35 5.88 11.37
C LYS A 60 -4.61 5.81 9.87
N VAL A 61 -3.55 6.06 9.07
CA VAL A 61 -3.67 6.09 7.61
C VAL A 61 -4.19 4.76 7.04
N HIS A 62 -3.80 3.61 7.59
CA HIS A 62 -4.32 2.30 7.17
C HIS A 62 -5.85 2.16 7.29
N GLY A 63 -6.49 2.91 8.17
CA GLY A 63 -7.96 2.94 8.33
C GLY A 63 -8.62 4.19 7.75
N ASN A 64 -7.87 5.04 7.04
CA ASN A 64 -8.38 6.33 6.57
C ASN A 64 -8.93 6.23 5.14
N ASN A 65 -10.25 5.98 5.03
CA ASN A 65 -10.94 5.90 3.74
C ASN A 65 -10.79 7.17 2.89
N TYR A 66 -10.85 8.34 3.54
CA TYR A 66 -10.73 9.60 2.83
C TYR A 66 -9.40 9.69 2.08
N LEU A 67 -8.27 9.43 2.75
CA LEU A 67 -6.96 9.50 2.11
C LEU A 67 -6.72 8.40 1.07
N LEU A 68 -7.13 7.15 1.36
CA LEU A 68 -6.77 6.01 0.51
C LEU A 68 -7.74 5.77 -0.66
N ASN A 69 -9.03 6.01 -0.48
CA ASN A 69 -10.01 5.87 -1.56
C ASN A 69 -10.32 7.20 -2.21
N GLU A 70 -10.89 8.17 -1.45
CA GLU A 70 -11.43 9.38 -2.05
C GLU A 70 -10.31 10.25 -2.66
N VAL A 71 -9.24 10.53 -1.91
CA VAL A 71 -8.14 11.36 -2.42
C VAL A 71 -7.27 10.57 -3.39
N LEU A 72 -6.67 9.45 -2.94
CA LEU A 72 -5.67 8.75 -3.74
C LEU A 72 -6.26 8.06 -4.96
N LYS A 73 -7.28 7.20 -4.77
CA LYS A 73 -7.82 6.40 -5.88
C LYS A 73 -8.75 7.18 -6.78
N GLU A 74 -9.64 8.02 -6.22
CA GLU A 74 -10.66 8.72 -7.01
C GLU A 74 -10.16 10.07 -7.54
N GLN A 75 -9.75 11.01 -6.65
CA GLN A 75 -9.37 12.37 -7.08
C GLN A 75 -8.04 12.40 -7.83
N MET A 76 -7.02 11.64 -7.37
CA MET A 76 -5.72 11.55 -8.04
C MET A 76 -5.69 10.53 -9.16
N GLY A 77 -6.72 9.68 -9.32
CA GLY A 77 -6.82 8.69 -10.39
C GLY A 77 -5.80 7.54 -10.27
N PHE A 78 -5.40 7.15 -9.06
CA PHE A 78 -4.44 6.05 -8.89
C PHE A 78 -5.06 4.70 -9.27
N GLU A 79 -4.56 4.09 -10.33
CA GLU A 79 -5.04 2.80 -10.84
C GLU A 79 -4.32 1.57 -10.29
N GLY A 80 -3.18 1.76 -9.63
CA GLY A 80 -2.41 0.69 -8.98
C GLY A 80 -3.10 0.16 -7.72
N PHE A 81 -2.38 -0.57 -6.88
CA PHE A 81 -2.89 -1.06 -5.61
C PHE A 81 -2.16 -0.43 -4.41
N VAL A 82 -2.89 -0.30 -3.31
CA VAL A 82 -2.34 0.11 -2.01
C VAL A 82 -1.94 -1.13 -1.24
N ILE A 83 -0.67 -1.20 -0.82
CA ILE A 83 -0.17 -2.21 0.10
C ILE A 83 -0.10 -1.65 1.52
N GLY A 84 -0.48 -2.44 2.52
CA GLY A 84 -0.24 -2.11 3.93
C GLY A 84 1.23 -2.25 4.31
N ASP A 85 1.61 -1.61 5.40
CA ASP A 85 2.91 -1.82 6.02
C ASP A 85 2.85 -2.98 7.03
N TRP A 86 3.97 -3.39 7.59
CA TRP A 86 4.16 -4.53 8.49
C TRP A 86 3.20 -4.50 9.69
N ASN A 87 2.16 -5.34 9.68
CA ASN A 87 1.05 -5.33 10.65
C ASN A 87 0.38 -3.94 10.84
N GLY A 88 0.50 -3.02 9.88
CA GLY A 88 -0.05 -1.67 10.00
C GLY A 88 -1.57 -1.63 10.18
N HIS A 89 -2.28 -2.63 9.64
CA HIS A 89 -3.71 -2.81 9.84
C HIS A 89 -4.07 -3.05 11.30
N GLY A 90 -3.23 -3.75 12.06
CA GLY A 90 -3.46 -4.03 13.48
C GLY A 90 -3.38 -2.80 14.38
N GLN A 91 -2.82 -1.67 13.88
CA GLN A 91 -2.77 -0.40 14.60
C GLN A 91 -4.03 0.46 14.41
N VAL A 92 -4.94 0.07 13.53
CA VAL A 92 -6.22 0.75 13.34
C VAL A 92 -7.11 0.47 14.56
N ASN A 93 -7.79 1.50 15.06
CA ASN A 93 -8.64 1.35 16.24
C ASN A 93 -9.72 0.28 16.05
N GLY A 94 -9.82 -0.66 16.97
CA GLY A 94 -10.73 -1.81 16.89
C GLY A 94 -10.22 -2.98 16.05
N CYS A 95 -9.03 -2.89 15.48
CA CYS A 95 -8.35 -3.98 14.76
C CYS A 95 -7.30 -4.69 15.62
N ASN A 96 -6.78 -5.78 15.09
CA ASN A 96 -5.60 -6.49 15.60
C ASN A 96 -4.89 -7.21 14.43
N ASP A 97 -3.82 -7.94 14.72
CA ASP A 97 -3.01 -8.60 13.69
C ASP A 97 -3.78 -9.70 12.92
N GLU A 98 -4.89 -10.21 13.47
CA GLU A 98 -5.68 -11.30 12.92
C GLU A 98 -6.91 -10.84 12.13
N GLN A 99 -7.31 -9.56 12.28
CA GLN A 99 -8.50 -9.04 11.58
C GLN A 99 -8.53 -7.51 11.52
N CYS A 100 -8.94 -6.98 10.38
CA CYS A 100 -9.20 -5.55 10.21
C CYS A 100 -10.06 -5.25 8.97
N ALA A 101 -11.37 -5.37 9.07
CA ALA A 101 -12.29 -4.96 8.00
C ALA A 101 -12.13 -3.48 7.65
N GLN A 102 -11.83 -2.63 8.66
CA GLN A 102 -11.67 -1.19 8.46
C GLN A 102 -10.55 -0.84 7.48
N ALA A 103 -9.37 -1.50 7.58
CA ALA A 103 -8.27 -1.25 6.67
C ALA A 103 -8.60 -1.66 5.22
N ILE A 104 -9.26 -2.81 5.06
CA ILE A 104 -9.69 -3.29 3.74
C ILE A 104 -10.73 -2.33 3.14
N ASN A 105 -11.72 -1.94 3.92
CA ASN A 105 -12.77 -1.01 3.49
C ASN A 105 -12.22 0.40 3.25
N ALA A 106 -11.18 0.81 4.00
CA ALA A 106 -10.49 2.09 3.78
C ALA A 106 -9.67 2.14 2.49
N GLY A 107 -9.46 1.00 1.81
CA GLY A 107 -8.81 1.00 0.51
C GLY A 107 -7.45 0.31 0.46
N VAL A 108 -7.00 -0.34 1.53
CA VAL A 108 -5.82 -1.20 1.48
C VAL A 108 -6.17 -2.45 0.68
N ASP A 109 -5.46 -2.69 -0.42
CA ASP A 109 -5.74 -3.76 -1.36
C ASP A 109 -4.95 -5.04 -1.06
N MET A 110 -3.73 -4.89 -0.54
CA MET A 110 -2.85 -5.99 -0.15
C MET A 110 -2.36 -5.77 1.28
N ILE A 111 -2.68 -6.69 2.17
CA ILE A 111 -2.33 -6.59 3.59
C ILE A 111 -1.00 -7.27 3.86
N MET A 112 -0.13 -6.61 4.61
CA MET A 112 1.14 -7.19 5.05
C MET A 112 0.98 -7.80 6.43
N VAL A 113 0.73 -9.12 6.48
CA VAL A 113 0.55 -9.91 7.71
C VAL A 113 1.67 -10.93 7.80
N PRO A 114 2.74 -10.66 8.56
CA PRO A 114 3.91 -11.54 8.59
C PRO A 114 3.71 -12.84 9.37
N PHE A 115 2.90 -12.84 10.43
CA PHE A 115 2.77 -13.99 11.35
C PHE A 115 1.37 -14.56 11.40
N ALA A 116 0.35 -13.74 11.61
CA ALA A 116 -1.04 -14.19 11.82
C ALA A 116 -1.83 -14.38 10.50
N TRP A 117 -1.14 -14.61 9.37
CA TRP A 117 -1.77 -14.56 8.04
C TRP A 117 -2.88 -15.59 7.83
N LYS A 118 -2.81 -16.76 8.47
CA LYS A 118 -3.88 -17.78 8.38
C LYS A 118 -5.17 -17.32 9.05
N ALA A 119 -5.05 -16.86 10.30
CA ALA A 119 -6.19 -16.31 11.04
C ALA A 119 -6.75 -15.07 10.35
N PHE A 120 -5.87 -14.18 9.83
CA PHE A 120 -6.30 -13.02 9.08
C PHE A 120 -7.10 -13.40 7.81
N PHE A 121 -6.64 -14.41 7.07
CA PHE A 121 -7.34 -14.90 5.89
C PHE A 121 -8.73 -15.45 6.25
N GLU A 122 -8.80 -16.36 7.23
CA GLU A 122 -10.05 -16.98 7.68
C GLU A 122 -11.04 -15.92 8.21
N ASN A 123 -10.57 -14.99 9.03
CA ASN A 123 -11.40 -13.91 9.55
C ASN A 123 -11.88 -12.97 8.42
N THR A 124 -11.03 -12.67 7.43
CA THR A 124 -11.43 -11.84 6.28
C THR A 124 -12.52 -12.54 5.45
N VAL A 125 -12.43 -13.85 5.23
CA VAL A 125 -13.48 -14.63 4.55
C VAL A 125 -14.80 -14.51 5.33
N ASN A 126 -14.77 -14.74 6.64
CA ASN A 126 -15.94 -14.60 7.51
C ASN A 126 -16.53 -13.18 7.47
N GLN A 127 -15.67 -12.13 7.47
CA GLN A 127 -16.11 -10.74 7.38
C GLN A 127 -16.79 -10.43 6.04
N VAL A 128 -16.37 -11.07 4.95
CA VAL A 128 -17.06 -10.97 3.66
C VAL A 128 -18.40 -11.68 3.69
N GLU A 129 -18.44 -12.90 4.23
CA GLU A 129 -19.67 -13.71 4.34
C GLU A 129 -20.73 -13.03 5.22
N ASN A 130 -20.29 -12.37 6.29
CA ASN A 130 -21.17 -11.61 7.20
C ASN A 130 -21.52 -10.21 6.69
N GLY A 131 -20.97 -9.78 5.55
CA GLY A 131 -21.26 -8.47 4.94
C GLY A 131 -20.51 -7.28 5.58
N GLU A 132 -19.55 -7.52 6.47
CA GLU A 132 -18.68 -6.47 7.02
C GLU A 132 -17.76 -5.87 5.94
N ILE A 133 -17.33 -6.71 4.99
CA ILE A 133 -16.58 -6.32 3.80
C ILE A 133 -17.39 -6.69 2.57
N ALA A 134 -17.71 -5.68 1.75
CA ALA A 134 -18.44 -5.94 0.50
C ALA A 134 -17.57 -6.74 -0.49
N ILE A 135 -18.14 -7.77 -1.12
CA ILE A 135 -17.43 -8.56 -2.14
C ILE A 135 -16.94 -7.69 -3.30
N THR A 136 -17.60 -6.59 -3.59
CA THR A 136 -17.17 -5.60 -4.59
C THR A 136 -15.85 -4.94 -4.21
N ARG A 137 -15.59 -4.73 -2.90
CA ARG A 137 -14.31 -4.19 -2.39
C ARG A 137 -13.18 -5.21 -2.61
N ILE A 138 -13.42 -6.47 -2.34
CA ILE A 138 -12.44 -7.55 -2.60
C ILE A 138 -12.16 -7.66 -4.11
N ASN A 139 -13.21 -7.62 -4.93
CA ASN A 139 -13.07 -7.67 -6.39
C ASN A 139 -12.24 -6.48 -6.93
N ASP A 140 -12.40 -5.27 -6.37
CA ASP A 140 -11.57 -4.12 -6.75
C ASP A 140 -10.11 -4.34 -6.36
N ALA A 141 -9.82 -4.79 -5.13
CA ALA A 141 -8.47 -5.11 -4.68
C ALA A 141 -7.79 -6.13 -5.60
N VAL A 142 -8.47 -7.24 -5.88
CA VAL A 142 -7.95 -8.30 -6.76
C VAL A 142 -7.69 -7.77 -8.17
N LYS A 143 -8.61 -6.99 -8.74
CA LYS A 143 -8.43 -6.38 -10.07
C LYS A 143 -7.21 -5.48 -10.13
N ARG A 144 -6.98 -4.64 -9.10
CA ARG A 144 -5.82 -3.76 -9.01
C ARG A 144 -4.51 -4.55 -8.93
N ILE A 145 -4.45 -5.56 -8.06
CA ILE A 145 -3.28 -6.43 -7.91
C ILE A 145 -2.98 -7.18 -9.22
N LEU A 146 -4.00 -7.79 -9.85
CA LEU A 146 -3.81 -8.53 -11.09
C LEU A 146 -3.40 -7.62 -12.25
N ARG A 147 -3.94 -6.41 -12.33
CA ARG A 147 -3.54 -5.39 -13.32
C ARG A 147 -2.06 -5.07 -13.20
N VAL A 148 -1.57 -4.81 -11.99
CA VAL A 148 -0.16 -4.52 -11.75
C VAL A 148 0.73 -5.72 -12.09
N LYS A 149 0.33 -6.93 -11.69
CA LYS A 149 1.07 -8.16 -12.03
C LYS A 149 1.12 -8.40 -13.54
N ALA A 150 0.06 -8.11 -14.27
CA ALA A 150 0.03 -8.21 -15.73
C ALA A 150 0.94 -7.15 -16.38
N ARG A 151 0.84 -5.87 -15.94
CA ARG A 151 1.68 -4.77 -16.44
C ARG A 151 3.18 -4.97 -16.19
N SER A 152 3.53 -5.63 -15.10
CA SER A 152 4.92 -5.95 -14.74
C SER A 152 5.45 -7.25 -15.38
N GLY A 153 4.66 -7.94 -16.21
CA GLY A 153 5.05 -9.18 -16.87
C GLY A 153 5.18 -10.38 -15.93
N ILE A 154 4.58 -10.33 -14.73
CA ILE A 154 4.55 -11.46 -13.80
C ILE A 154 3.52 -12.50 -14.27
N ILE A 155 2.40 -12.03 -14.84
CA ILE A 155 1.37 -12.90 -15.42
C ILE A 155 1.61 -12.98 -16.92
N GLY A 156 1.81 -14.20 -17.43
CA GLY A 156 2.01 -14.46 -18.87
C GLY A 156 3.41 -14.11 -19.39
N GLY A 157 4.34 -13.73 -18.51
CA GLY A 157 5.74 -13.49 -18.86
C GLY A 157 6.64 -14.70 -18.55
N ASP A 158 7.95 -14.55 -18.85
CA ASP A 158 8.97 -15.57 -18.62
C ASP A 158 9.06 -15.96 -17.14
N LEU A 159 9.33 -17.23 -16.89
CA LEU A 159 9.63 -17.71 -15.55
C LEU A 159 10.85 -16.96 -14.99
N PRO A 160 10.95 -16.76 -13.65
CA PRO A 160 12.10 -16.09 -13.05
C PRO A 160 13.45 -16.68 -13.47
N SER A 161 13.52 -17.99 -13.70
CA SER A 161 14.72 -18.70 -14.17
C SER A 161 15.10 -18.42 -15.63
N GLU A 162 14.17 -17.90 -16.42
CA GLU A 162 14.34 -17.63 -17.86
C GLU A 162 14.61 -16.15 -18.15
N ARG A 163 14.55 -15.29 -17.12
CA ARG A 163 14.77 -13.85 -17.29
C ARG A 163 16.23 -13.53 -17.54
N GLN A 164 16.47 -12.44 -18.27
CA GLN A 164 17.78 -12.01 -18.80
C GLN A 164 18.95 -12.11 -17.80
N TYR A 165 18.73 -11.84 -16.51
CA TYR A 165 19.78 -11.81 -15.48
C TYR A 165 19.74 -13.00 -14.52
N SER A 166 18.90 -13.99 -14.79
CA SER A 166 18.79 -15.18 -13.94
C SER A 166 20.07 -15.98 -13.96
N ASN A 167 20.50 -16.46 -12.80
CA ASN A 167 21.70 -17.27 -12.59
C ASN A 167 23.04 -16.59 -12.99
N GLN A 168 23.04 -15.27 -13.20
CA GLN A 168 24.25 -14.50 -13.58
C GLN A 168 24.83 -13.77 -12.36
N ILE A 169 25.26 -14.52 -11.35
CA ILE A 169 25.80 -13.95 -10.10
C ILE A 169 27.04 -13.07 -10.32
N ASN A 170 27.79 -13.30 -11.40
CA ASN A 170 28.97 -12.52 -11.78
C ASN A 170 28.65 -11.08 -12.20
N ILE A 171 27.38 -10.75 -12.47
CA ILE A 171 26.95 -9.38 -12.75
C ILE A 171 26.94 -8.54 -11.48
N LEU A 172 26.62 -9.15 -10.33
CA LEU A 172 26.59 -8.44 -9.04
C LEU A 172 27.98 -7.91 -8.70
N GLY A 173 28.08 -6.58 -8.51
CA GLY A 173 29.32 -5.92 -8.17
C GLY A 173 30.40 -5.99 -9.25
N SER A 174 30.03 -6.24 -10.51
CA SER A 174 30.94 -6.10 -11.67
C SER A 174 31.45 -4.66 -11.79
N GLU A 175 32.53 -4.43 -12.55
CA GLU A 175 33.11 -3.08 -12.73
C GLU A 175 32.09 -2.06 -13.21
N THR A 176 31.17 -2.45 -14.12
CA THR A 176 30.09 -1.60 -14.62
C THR A 176 29.07 -1.16 -13.55
N HIS A 177 29.01 -1.83 -12.40
CA HIS A 177 28.12 -1.51 -11.28
C HIS A 177 28.83 -0.87 -10.08
N ARG A 178 30.15 -0.58 -10.20
CA ARG A 178 30.94 0.06 -9.14
C ARG A 178 31.28 1.52 -9.42
N LEU A 179 30.85 2.03 -10.56
CA LEU A 179 30.90 3.42 -10.95
C LEU A 179 29.64 4.15 -10.44
#